data_c629d4777fd878f6c418e175db0f42f4
#
_entry.id   c629d4777fd878f6c418e175db0f42f4
#
_cell.length_a   1.000
_cell.length_b   1.000
_cell.length_c   1.000
_cell.angle_alpha   90.00
_cell.angle_beta   90.00
_cell.angle_gamma   90.00
#
_symmetry.space_group_name_H-M   'P 1'
#
loop_
_entity.id
_entity.type
_entity.pdbx_description
1 polymer ?
#
loop_
_entity_poly.entity_id
_entity_poly.type
_entity_poly.pdbx_seq_one_letter_code
_entity_poly.pdbx_strand_id
1 'polypeptide(L)'
;MASRLTLICLPHAGGSASFYRSWAALLPPEVELLGVRYPGREDRFEDPMIDSMGRLVTALADALVPLLDGPYALFGHSMGSAVAWELAHELDHRGAPGPRRLFASGRAAPGTAVTGELHRQGDDTLCAELQRLGGTSREVLDDPGLRSLILGMVRNDYRLIETYRPAHRPPLHCPIHVLTGITDPELGEERIRDRAAGWADLTTARTEVRTFPGDHFYLTPQRREVVATVLRRMDPSLTTGGRTWPSTP
;
A
#
# COMPACT_ATOMS: atom_id res chain seq x y z
N MET A 1 -21.05 1.79 22.09
CA MET A 1 -19.82 2.50 21.67
C MET A 1 -19.87 2.61 20.16
N ALA A 2 -19.53 3.77 19.58
CA ALA A 2 -19.40 3.87 18.11
C ALA A 2 -18.34 2.87 17.63
N SER A 3 -18.65 2.09 16.58
CA SER A 3 -17.72 1.13 15.99
C SER A 3 -16.48 1.91 15.49
N ARG A 4 -15.29 1.51 15.94
CA ARG A 4 -14.03 2.15 15.56
C ARG A 4 -13.74 1.88 14.09
N LEU A 5 -13.40 2.91 13.34
CA LEU A 5 -13.07 2.76 11.93
C LEU A 5 -11.60 2.37 11.79
N THR A 6 -11.30 1.28 11.08
CA THR A 6 -9.94 0.79 10.93
C THR A 6 -9.36 1.16 9.56
N LEU A 7 -8.17 1.76 9.54
CA LEU A 7 -7.36 1.98 8.32
C LEU A 7 -6.26 0.93 8.26
N ILE A 8 -6.38 0.00 7.32
CA ILE A 8 -5.41 -1.07 7.09
C ILE A 8 -4.45 -0.63 5.98
N CYS A 9 -3.17 -0.48 6.30
CA CYS A 9 -2.14 0.01 5.40
C CYS A 9 -1.21 -1.11 4.93
N LEU A 10 -1.14 -1.29 3.60
CA LEU A 10 -0.33 -2.30 2.92
C LEU A 10 0.89 -1.66 2.25
N PRO A 11 2.12 -2.06 2.63
CA PRO A 11 3.35 -1.42 2.15
C PRO A 11 3.68 -1.72 0.69
N HIS A 12 4.53 -0.85 0.13
CA HIS A 12 5.24 -1.03 -1.14
C HIS A 12 6.30 -2.14 -1.07
N ALA A 13 6.88 -2.51 -2.21
CA ALA A 13 7.98 -3.48 -2.28
C ALA A 13 9.18 -3.02 -1.44
N GLY A 14 9.71 -3.90 -0.59
CA GLY A 14 10.75 -3.59 0.40
C GLY A 14 10.26 -2.77 1.60
N GLY A 15 9.02 -2.29 1.58
CA GLY A 15 8.44 -1.51 2.69
C GLY A 15 7.92 -2.38 3.83
N SER A 16 7.57 -1.74 4.94
CA SER A 16 7.13 -2.37 6.17
C SER A 16 6.05 -1.55 6.88
N ALA A 17 5.45 -2.13 7.92
CA ALA A 17 4.45 -1.46 8.75
C ALA A 17 4.96 -0.16 9.36
N SER A 18 6.24 -0.09 9.72
CA SER A 18 6.87 1.10 10.29
C SER A 18 6.82 2.32 9.38
N PHE A 19 6.70 2.14 8.06
CA PHE A 19 6.51 3.23 7.10
C PHE A 19 5.30 4.10 7.45
N TYR A 20 4.23 3.49 7.95
CA TYR A 20 3.00 4.18 8.33
C TYR A 20 2.96 4.65 9.78
N ARG A 21 3.99 4.37 10.60
CA ARG A 21 4.03 4.76 12.03
C ARG A 21 3.76 6.25 12.23
N SER A 22 4.33 7.07 11.36
CA SER A 22 4.17 8.53 11.43
C SER A 22 2.74 9.02 11.12
N TRP A 23 1.88 8.17 10.55
CA TRP A 23 0.48 8.49 10.30
C TRP A 23 -0.35 8.44 11.58
N ALA A 24 0.01 7.57 12.52
CA ALA A 24 -0.72 7.40 13.77
C ALA A 24 -0.93 8.71 14.53
N ALA A 25 0.07 9.61 14.51
CA ALA A 25 -0.02 10.92 15.14
C ALA A 25 -0.97 11.90 14.45
N LEU A 26 -1.42 11.59 13.23
CA LEU A 26 -2.33 12.43 12.43
C LEU A 26 -3.76 11.91 12.45
N LEU A 27 -4.00 10.70 12.95
CA LEU A 27 -5.31 10.10 13.00
C LEU A 27 -6.08 10.53 14.26
N PRO A 28 -7.39 10.77 14.16
CA PRO A 28 -8.23 11.02 15.31
C PRO A 28 -8.46 9.72 16.12
N PRO A 29 -8.91 9.81 17.38
CA PRO A 29 -9.09 8.64 18.25
C PRO A 29 -10.10 7.60 17.72
N GLU A 30 -11.02 8.01 16.86
CA GLU A 30 -12.06 7.18 16.23
C GLU A 30 -11.49 6.27 15.15
N VAL A 31 -10.25 6.52 14.69
CA VAL A 31 -9.59 5.74 13.64
C VAL A 31 -8.43 4.94 14.22
N GLU A 32 -8.46 3.64 14.03
CA GLU A 32 -7.36 2.74 14.31
C GLU A 32 -6.49 2.53 13.08
N LEU A 33 -5.16 2.55 13.26
CA LEU A 33 -4.19 2.26 12.20
C LEU A 33 -3.65 0.84 12.36
N LEU A 34 -3.86 0.00 11.36
CA LEU A 34 -3.21 -1.30 11.23
C LEU A 34 -2.20 -1.26 10.08
N GLY A 35 -0.92 -1.27 10.41
CA GLY A 35 0.16 -1.44 9.43
C GLY A 35 0.40 -2.93 9.17
N VAL A 36 0.24 -3.36 7.93
CA VAL A 36 0.54 -4.75 7.53
C VAL A 36 2.05 -4.97 7.53
N ARG A 37 2.47 -6.07 8.15
CA ARG A 37 3.86 -6.52 8.17
C ARG A 37 3.99 -7.83 7.41
N TYR A 38 4.62 -7.78 6.25
CA TYR A 38 4.89 -8.98 5.47
C TYR A 38 5.99 -9.83 6.13
N PRO A 39 6.06 -11.15 5.89
CA PRO A 39 7.16 -11.99 6.38
C PRO A 39 8.53 -11.52 5.87
N GLY A 40 9.59 -11.88 6.57
CA GLY A 40 10.99 -11.58 6.22
C GLY A 40 11.43 -10.16 6.58
N ARG A 41 10.70 -9.43 7.46
CA ARG A 41 11.07 -8.05 7.84
C ARG A 41 10.64 -7.69 9.26
N GLU A 42 11.33 -6.71 9.84
CA GLU A 42 11.13 -6.24 11.23
C GLU A 42 11.18 -7.41 12.22
N ASP A 43 10.23 -7.55 13.14
CA ASP A 43 10.12 -8.65 14.11
C ASP A 43 9.67 -9.99 13.49
N ARG A 44 9.34 -10.00 12.18
CA ARG A 44 9.09 -11.21 11.37
C ARG A 44 10.27 -11.57 10.45
N PHE A 45 11.47 -11.10 10.78
CA PHE A 45 12.66 -11.28 9.94
C PHE A 45 12.99 -12.75 9.66
N GLU A 46 12.78 -13.62 10.66
CA GLU A 46 13.02 -15.07 10.55
C GLU A 46 11.93 -15.81 9.76
N ASP A 47 10.78 -15.17 9.52
CA ASP A 47 9.69 -15.81 8.79
C ASP A 47 10.06 -15.93 7.29
N PRO A 48 9.78 -17.08 6.66
CA PRO A 48 10.01 -17.24 5.23
C PRO A 48 9.26 -16.20 4.40
N MET A 49 9.97 -15.49 3.54
CA MET A 49 9.37 -14.52 2.62
C MET A 49 8.39 -15.21 1.66
N ILE A 50 7.33 -14.50 1.31
CA ILE A 50 6.31 -14.98 0.37
C ILE A 50 6.49 -14.23 -0.96
N ASP A 51 6.72 -14.97 -2.04
CA ASP A 51 6.98 -14.46 -3.38
C ASP A 51 5.81 -14.63 -4.36
N SER A 52 4.63 -14.98 -3.84
CA SER A 52 3.41 -15.21 -4.63
C SER A 52 2.25 -14.41 -4.07
N MET A 53 1.55 -13.68 -4.94
CA MET A 53 0.40 -12.84 -4.57
C MET A 53 -0.68 -13.67 -3.87
N GLY A 54 -1.09 -14.81 -4.42
CA GLY A 54 -2.14 -15.64 -3.84
C GLY A 54 -1.77 -16.12 -2.43
N ARG A 55 -0.54 -16.62 -2.23
CA ARG A 55 -0.07 -17.06 -0.90
C ARG A 55 -0.02 -15.90 0.11
N LEU A 56 0.45 -14.74 -0.33
CA LEU A 56 0.51 -13.56 0.53
C LEU A 56 -0.90 -13.13 0.97
N VAL A 57 -1.81 -13.03 0.02
CA VAL A 57 -3.20 -12.58 0.27
C VAL A 57 -3.95 -13.57 1.16
N THR A 58 -3.77 -14.88 0.95
CA THR A 58 -4.33 -15.92 1.85
C THR A 58 -3.83 -15.73 3.27
N ALA A 59 -2.51 -15.59 3.47
CA ALA A 59 -1.93 -15.39 4.80
C ALA A 59 -2.40 -14.09 5.47
N LEU A 60 -2.58 -13.02 4.68
CA LEU A 60 -3.11 -11.74 5.16
C LEU A 60 -4.57 -11.87 5.59
N ALA A 61 -5.39 -12.56 4.81
CA ALA A 61 -6.79 -12.78 5.14
C ALA A 61 -6.94 -13.65 6.41
N ASP A 62 -6.09 -14.69 6.57
CA ASP A 62 -6.05 -15.50 7.81
C ASP A 62 -5.78 -14.63 9.05
N ALA A 63 -4.86 -13.68 8.94
CA ALA A 63 -4.49 -12.81 10.04
C ALA A 63 -5.54 -11.69 10.30
N LEU A 64 -6.21 -11.19 9.26
CA LEU A 64 -7.08 -10.02 9.37
C LEU A 64 -8.53 -10.38 9.70
N VAL A 65 -9.07 -11.49 9.18
CA VAL A 65 -10.49 -11.86 9.43
C VAL A 65 -10.87 -11.82 10.91
N PRO A 66 -10.07 -12.33 11.86
CA PRO A 66 -10.40 -12.26 13.29
C PRO A 66 -10.39 -10.83 13.87
N LEU A 67 -9.81 -9.85 13.15
CA LEU A 67 -9.68 -8.45 13.60
C LEU A 67 -10.74 -7.53 12.95
N LEU A 68 -11.53 -8.03 12.01
CA LEU A 68 -12.54 -7.25 11.28
C LEU A 68 -13.87 -7.24 12.01
N ASP A 69 -13.93 -6.65 13.18
CA ASP A 69 -15.12 -6.52 14.02
C ASP A 69 -15.93 -5.23 13.73
N GLY A 70 -15.42 -4.36 12.89
CA GLY A 70 -15.99 -3.06 12.53
C GLY A 70 -15.73 -2.63 11.09
N PRO A 71 -16.19 -1.41 10.73
CA PRO A 71 -15.94 -0.87 9.40
C PRO A 71 -14.46 -0.58 9.18
N TYR A 72 -13.94 -0.90 8.00
CA TYR A 72 -12.54 -0.68 7.66
C TYR A 72 -12.35 -0.15 6.25
N ALA A 73 -11.18 0.42 6.01
CA ALA A 73 -10.68 0.81 4.69
C ALA A 73 -9.30 0.20 4.44
N LEU A 74 -9.01 -0.11 3.18
CA LEU A 74 -7.71 -0.59 2.73
C LEU A 74 -6.95 0.56 2.07
N PHE A 75 -5.71 0.76 2.47
CA PHE A 75 -4.77 1.67 1.83
C PHE A 75 -3.55 0.88 1.36
N GLY A 76 -3.32 0.79 0.06
CA GLY A 76 -2.13 0.18 -0.51
C GLY A 76 -1.26 1.22 -1.22
N HIS A 77 0.06 1.12 -1.07
CA HIS A 77 1.01 1.92 -1.84
C HIS A 77 1.85 1.04 -2.75
N SER A 78 1.97 1.40 -4.04
CA SER A 78 2.73 0.66 -5.04
C SER A 78 2.31 -0.83 -5.09
N MET A 79 3.19 -1.78 -4.82
CA MET A 79 2.83 -3.20 -4.68
C MET A 79 1.63 -3.40 -3.75
N GLY A 80 1.58 -2.68 -2.63
CA GLY A 80 0.49 -2.73 -1.66
C GLY A 80 -0.89 -2.41 -2.25
N SER A 81 -0.98 -1.62 -3.34
CA SER A 81 -2.25 -1.35 -4.02
C SER A 81 -2.82 -2.60 -4.69
N ALA A 82 -1.97 -3.40 -5.35
CA ALA A 82 -2.38 -4.66 -5.93
C ALA A 82 -2.74 -5.69 -4.84
N VAL A 83 -1.94 -5.74 -3.76
CA VAL A 83 -2.23 -6.60 -2.60
C VAL A 83 -3.57 -6.21 -1.96
N ALA A 84 -3.86 -4.92 -1.80
CA ALA A 84 -5.12 -4.44 -1.24
C ALA A 84 -6.34 -4.86 -2.07
N TRP A 85 -6.21 -4.79 -3.40
CA TRP A 85 -7.28 -5.19 -4.31
C TRP A 85 -7.53 -6.70 -4.24
N GLU A 86 -6.48 -7.53 -4.31
CA GLU A 86 -6.61 -8.98 -4.18
C GLU A 86 -7.13 -9.39 -2.79
N LEU A 87 -6.67 -8.70 -1.74
CA LEU A 87 -7.13 -8.94 -0.37
C LEU A 87 -8.63 -8.64 -0.20
N ALA A 88 -9.14 -7.57 -0.82
CA ALA A 88 -10.56 -7.26 -0.79
C ALA A 88 -11.39 -8.40 -1.38
N HIS A 89 -10.94 -9.01 -2.49
CA HIS A 89 -11.59 -10.18 -3.09
C HIS A 89 -11.48 -11.45 -2.24
N GLU A 90 -10.32 -11.67 -1.62
CA GLU A 90 -10.14 -12.84 -0.76
C GLU A 90 -11.01 -12.75 0.50
N LEU A 91 -11.14 -11.55 1.08
CA LEU A 91 -12.04 -11.31 2.22
C LEU A 91 -13.50 -11.54 1.84
N ASP A 92 -13.93 -11.05 0.67
CA ASP A 92 -15.28 -11.30 0.13
C ASP A 92 -15.51 -12.80 -0.09
N HIS A 93 -14.56 -13.51 -0.69
CA HIS A 93 -14.62 -14.96 -0.90
C HIS A 93 -14.79 -15.74 0.41
N ARG A 94 -14.22 -15.24 1.50
CA ARG A 94 -14.37 -15.82 2.86
C ARG A 94 -15.65 -15.40 3.56
N GLY A 95 -16.50 -14.61 2.93
CA GLY A 95 -17.72 -14.07 3.53
C GLY A 95 -17.45 -13.01 4.61
N ALA A 96 -16.25 -12.44 4.68
CA ALA A 96 -15.97 -11.32 5.56
C ALA A 96 -16.60 -10.02 5.01
N PRO A 97 -16.92 -9.03 5.86
CA PRO A 97 -17.39 -7.74 5.40
C PRO A 97 -16.41 -7.10 4.42
N GLY A 98 -16.91 -6.56 3.30
CA GLY A 98 -16.07 -5.82 2.34
C GLY A 98 -15.57 -4.50 2.91
N PRO A 99 -14.43 -3.97 2.40
CA PRO A 99 -13.91 -2.67 2.81
C PRO A 99 -14.88 -1.55 2.44
N ARG A 100 -15.02 -0.54 3.29
CA ARG A 100 -15.80 0.67 2.96
C ARG A 100 -15.17 1.48 1.85
N ARG A 101 -13.85 1.44 1.71
CA ARG A 101 -13.05 2.17 0.73
C ARG A 101 -11.78 1.39 0.41
N LEU A 102 -11.33 1.52 -0.82
CA LEU A 102 -10.00 1.11 -1.24
C LEU A 102 -9.23 2.35 -1.72
N PHE A 103 -8.06 2.60 -1.15
CA PHE A 103 -7.12 3.62 -1.58
C PHE A 103 -5.97 2.95 -2.32
N ALA A 104 -5.87 3.20 -3.63
CA ALA A 104 -4.80 2.70 -4.49
C ALA A 104 -3.81 3.83 -4.76
N SER A 105 -2.63 3.73 -4.16
CA SER A 105 -1.60 4.78 -4.18
C SER A 105 -0.41 4.35 -5.04
N GLY A 106 0.00 5.20 -6.00
CA GLY A 106 1.23 5.03 -6.77
C GLY A 106 1.25 3.79 -7.67
N ARG A 107 0.10 3.32 -8.17
CA ARG A 107 0.06 2.16 -9.05
C ARG A 107 -1.10 2.19 -10.04
N ALA A 108 -0.82 1.75 -11.27
CA ALA A 108 -1.84 1.47 -12.27
C ALA A 108 -2.71 0.26 -11.84
N ALA A 109 -3.92 0.18 -12.37
CA ALA A 109 -4.86 -0.89 -12.06
C ALA A 109 -4.27 -2.28 -12.37
N PRO A 110 -4.61 -3.30 -11.58
CA PRO A 110 -4.30 -4.69 -11.93
C PRO A 110 -4.75 -5.03 -13.37
N GLY A 111 -3.87 -5.72 -14.11
CA GLY A 111 -4.10 -6.03 -15.53
C GLY A 111 -3.62 -4.97 -16.51
N THR A 112 -3.42 -3.72 -16.09
CA THR A 112 -2.86 -2.64 -16.92
C THR A 112 -1.41 -2.31 -16.58
N ALA A 113 -0.91 -2.81 -15.46
CA ALA A 113 0.46 -2.58 -15.02
C ALA A 113 1.47 -3.26 -15.95
N VAL A 114 2.57 -2.55 -16.23
CA VAL A 114 3.67 -3.12 -17.01
C VAL A 114 4.35 -4.21 -16.19
N THR A 115 4.59 -5.35 -16.80
CA THR A 115 5.38 -6.44 -16.20
C THR A 115 6.87 -6.12 -16.32
N GLY A 116 7.62 -6.35 -15.25
CA GLY A 116 9.07 -6.13 -15.21
C GLY A 116 9.85 -7.42 -14.97
N GLU A 117 11.16 -7.30 -14.99
CA GLU A 117 12.10 -8.38 -14.69
C GLU A 117 13.22 -7.93 -13.72
N LEU A 118 12.97 -6.88 -12.93
CA LEU A 118 13.93 -6.34 -11.97
C LEU A 118 14.37 -7.38 -10.94
N HIS A 119 13.46 -8.27 -10.53
CA HIS A 119 13.79 -9.36 -9.62
C HIS A 119 14.89 -10.29 -10.14
N ARG A 120 15.15 -10.33 -11.46
CA ARG A 120 16.20 -11.13 -12.12
C ARG A 120 17.49 -10.36 -12.37
N GLN A 121 17.45 -9.03 -12.17
CA GLN A 121 18.60 -8.16 -12.44
C GLN A 121 19.63 -8.22 -11.31
N GLY A 122 20.84 -7.76 -11.59
CA GLY A 122 21.90 -7.62 -10.59
C GLY A 122 21.56 -6.58 -9.51
N ASP A 123 22.25 -6.65 -8.39
CA ASP A 123 22.03 -5.78 -7.24
C ASP A 123 22.20 -4.29 -7.56
N ASP A 124 23.13 -3.94 -8.44
CA ASP A 124 23.35 -2.54 -8.83
C ASP A 124 22.14 -1.97 -9.59
N THR A 125 21.49 -2.79 -10.42
CA THR A 125 20.25 -2.39 -11.12
C THR A 125 19.10 -2.17 -10.13
N LEU A 126 18.96 -3.07 -9.14
CA LEU A 126 17.96 -2.89 -8.08
C LEU A 126 18.24 -1.62 -7.25
N CYS A 127 19.50 -1.37 -6.89
CA CYS A 127 19.88 -0.15 -6.16
C CYS A 127 19.54 1.11 -6.96
N ALA A 128 19.85 1.12 -8.26
CA ALA A 128 19.52 2.24 -9.14
C ALA A 128 18.02 2.49 -9.20
N GLU A 129 17.21 1.44 -9.25
CA GLU A 129 15.75 1.55 -9.25
C GLU A 129 15.21 2.09 -7.92
N LEU A 130 15.72 1.60 -6.78
CA LEU A 130 15.34 2.12 -5.46
C LEU A 130 15.67 3.60 -5.30
N GLN A 131 16.80 4.04 -5.83
CA GLN A 131 17.20 5.45 -5.87
C GLN A 131 16.29 6.27 -6.79
N ARG A 132 15.95 5.74 -7.98
CA ARG A 132 15.07 6.39 -8.96
C ARG A 132 13.68 6.64 -8.37
N LEU A 133 13.15 5.69 -7.61
CA LEU A 133 11.85 5.81 -6.96
C LEU A 133 11.88 6.71 -5.71
N GLY A 134 13.05 6.91 -5.08
CA GLY A 134 13.21 7.79 -3.91
C GLY A 134 12.85 7.15 -2.56
N GLY A 135 12.59 5.84 -2.52
CA GLY A 135 12.12 5.14 -1.31
C GLY A 135 13.22 4.71 -0.33
N THR A 136 14.49 4.70 -0.75
CA THR A 136 15.61 4.23 0.08
C THR A 136 16.74 5.26 0.05
N SER A 137 17.27 5.61 1.21
CA SER A 137 18.37 6.57 1.30
C SER A 137 19.68 5.98 0.78
N ARG A 138 20.56 6.86 0.28
CA ARG A 138 21.85 6.45 -0.26
C ARG A 138 22.74 5.82 0.80
N GLU A 139 22.72 6.35 2.03
CA GLU A 139 23.51 5.83 3.16
C GLU A 139 23.19 4.38 3.47
N VAL A 140 21.92 3.99 3.35
CA VAL A 140 21.46 2.62 3.56
C VAL A 140 21.96 1.67 2.45
N LEU A 141 22.01 2.14 1.20
CA LEU A 141 22.50 1.36 0.06
C LEU A 141 24.04 1.29 0.00
N ASP A 142 24.73 2.22 0.63
CA ASP A 142 26.20 2.25 0.72
C ASP A 142 26.74 1.33 1.84
N ASP A 143 25.90 0.94 2.83
CA ASP A 143 26.27 -0.04 3.85
C ASP A 143 26.07 -1.46 3.31
N PRO A 144 27.14 -2.30 3.18
CA PRO A 144 27.03 -3.63 2.57
C PRO A 144 26.07 -4.59 3.32
N GLY A 145 25.98 -4.49 4.65
CA GLY A 145 25.12 -5.33 5.47
C GLY A 145 23.65 -4.98 5.29
N LEU A 146 23.30 -3.70 5.42
CA LEU A 146 21.95 -3.19 5.21
C LEU A 146 21.50 -3.37 3.76
N ARG A 147 22.40 -3.10 2.81
CA ARG A 147 22.15 -3.31 1.38
C ARG A 147 21.73 -4.75 1.10
N SER A 148 22.49 -5.74 1.58
CA SER A 148 22.19 -7.17 1.35
C SER A 148 20.81 -7.56 1.90
N LEU A 149 20.48 -7.12 3.11
CA LEU A 149 19.17 -7.38 3.75
C LEU A 149 18.02 -6.76 2.95
N ILE A 150 18.15 -5.48 2.57
CA ILE A 150 17.11 -4.76 1.84
C ILE A 150 16.92 -5.36 0.45
N LEU A 151 17.99 -5.64 -0.27
CA LEU A 151 17.90 -6.20 -1.62
C LEU A 151 17.27 -7.59 -1.63
N GLY A 152 17.48 -8.41 -0.61
CA GLY A 152 16.78 -9.68 -0.46
C GLY A 152 15.26 -9.52 -0.39
N MET A 153 14.78 -8.62 0.49
CA MET A 153 13.35 -8.30 0.63
C MET A 153 12.77 -7.68 -0.64
N VAL A 154 13.45 -6.69 -1.19
CA VAL A 154 13.05 -5.98 -2.41
C VAL A 154 12.93 -6.95 -3.59
N ARG A 155 13.93 -7.80 -3.80
CA ARG A 155 13.94 -8.79 -4.87
C ARG A 155 12.77 -9.77 -4.75
N ASN A 156 12.47 -10.23 -3.55
CA ASN A 156 11.30 -11.08 -3.29
C ASN A 156 9.99 -10.36 -3.65
N ASP A 157 9.84 -9.13 -3.21
CA ASP A 157 8.62 -8.35 -3.44
C ASP A 157 8.47 -7.96 -4.93
N TYR A 158 9.57 -7.63 -5.62
CA TYR A 158 9.55 -7.43 -7.07
C TYR A 158 9.19 -8.72 -7.80
N ARG A 159 9.72 -9.88 -7.38
CA ARG A 159 9.30 -11.17 -7.94
C ARG A 159 7.80 -11.37 -7.79
N LEU A 160 7.25 -11.14 -6.60
CA LEU A 160 5.83 -11.24 -6.34
C LEU A 160 5.01 -10.36 -7.31
N ILE A 161 5.37 -9.08 -7.43
CA ILE A 161 4.55 -8.12 -8.18
C ILE A 161 4.77 -8.18 -9.69
N GLU A 162 5.97 -8.52 -10.16
CA GLU A 162 6.29 -8.65 -11.58
C GLU A 162 5.77 -9.96 -12.20
N THR A 163 5.70 -11.02 -11.39
CA THR A 163 5.11 -12.31 -11.82
C THR A 163 3.60 -12.37 -11.58
N TYR A 164 3.03 -11.41 -10.86
CA TYR A 164 1.61 -11.34 -10.60
C TYR A 164 0.81 -11.18 -11.90
N ARG A 165 -0.19 -12.02 -12.05
CA ARG A 165 -1.19 -11.95 -13.12
C ARG A 165 -2.56 -11.97 -12.47
N PRO A 166 -3.31 -10.86 -12.53
CA PRO A 166 -4.64 -10.81 -11.92
C PRO A 166 -5.58 -11.79 -12.62
N ALA A 167 -6.32 -12.56 -11.84
CA ALA A 167 -7.43 -13.32 -12.35
C ALA A 167 -8.58 -12.36 -12.73
N HIS A 168 -9.40 -12.77 -13.71
CA HIS A 168 -10.64 -12.06 -13.98
C HIS A 168 -11.57 -12.23 -12.76
N ARG A 169 -11.96 -11.11 -12.16
CA ARG A 169 -12.84 -11.07 -10.99
C ARG A 169 -13.99 -10.08 -11.21
N PRO A 170 -15.15 -10.27 -10.57
CA PRO A 170 -16.21 -9.26 -10.60
C PRO A 170 -15.70 -7.95 -9.98
N PRO A 171 -16.23 -6.79 -10.40
CA PRO A 171 -15.87 -5.51 -9.79
C PRO A 171 -16.21 -5.49 -8.29
N LEU A 172 -15.39 -4.80 -7.50
CA LEU A 172 -15.68 -4.52 -6.09
C LEU A 172 -16.93 -3.63 -5.93
N HIS A 173 -17.53 -3.63 -4.75
CA HIS A 173 -18.70 -2.79 -4.45
C HIS A 173 -18.36 -1.55 -3.62
N CYS A 174 -17.10 -1.33 -3.27
CA CYS A 174 -16.65 -0.16 -2.54
C CYS A 174 -16.03 0.89 -3.47
N PRO A 175 -16.12 2.19 -3.15
CA PRO A 175 -15.40 3.22 -3.88
C PRO A 175 -13.89 3.02 -3.86
N ILE A 176 -13.25 3.29 -5.02
CA ILE A 176 -11.79 3.28 -5.18
C ILE A 176 -11.28 4.71 -5.32
N HIS A 177 -10.32 5.07 -4.47
CA HIS A 177 -9.62 6.35 -4.52
C HIS A 177 -8.19 6.13 -5.00
N VAL A 178 -7.88 6.62 -6.20
CA VAL A 178 -6.54 6.55 -6.79
C VAL A 178 -5.75 7.78 -6.38
N LEU A 179 -4.61 7.58 -5.73
CA LEU A 179 -3.73 8.63 -5.25
C LEU A 179 -2.36 8.49 -5.91
N THR A 180 -1.77 9.60 -6.37
CA THR A 180 -0.46 9.55 -7.02
C THR A 180 0.29 10.86 -6.93
N GLY A 181 1.63 10.80 -7.03
CA GLY A 181 2.48 11.96 -7.24
C GLY A 181 2.37 12.47 -8.69
N ILE A 182 2.47 13.78 -8.88
CA ILE A 182 2.39 14.40 -10.22
C ILE A 182 3.54 13.92 -11.11
N THR A 183 4.73 13.71 -10.52
CA THR A 183 5.93 13.25 -11.22
C THR A 183 6.25 11.79 -10.94
N ASP A 184 5.26 10.99 -10.56
CA ASP A 184 5.44 9.55 -10.30
C ASP A 184 5.88 8.81 -11.59
N PRO A 185 7.11 8.29 -11.67
CA PRO A 185 7.62 7.62 -12.87
C PRO A 185 6.92 6.31 -13.20
N GLU A 186 6.22 5.70 -12.23
CA GLU A 186 5.42 4.49 -12.44
C GLU A 186 4.13 4.79 -13.21
N LEU A 187 3.56 5.99 -13.04
CA LEU A 187 2.34 6.39 -13.71
C LEU A 187 2.59 7.28 -14.94
N GLY A 188 3.69 8.07 -14.94
CA GLY A 188 4.05 8.98 -16.03
C GLY A 188 3.07 10.17 -16.17
N GLU A 189 3.59 11.38 -16.35
CA GLU A 189 2.79 12.61 -16.35
C GLU A 189 1.62 12.61 -17.36
N GLU A 190 1.86 12.16 -18.58
CA GLU A 190 0.85 12.15 -19.65
C GLU A 190 -0.21 11.06 -19.49
N ARG A 191 0.03 10.05 -18.65
CA ARG A 191 -0.82 8.85 -18.54
C ARG A 191 -1.45 8.65 -17.16
N ILE A 192 -1.28 9.61 -16.24
CA ILE A 192 -1.88 9.50 -14.89
C ILE A 192 -3.38 9.24 -14.97
N ARG A 193 -4.09 9.97 -15.84
CA ARG A 193 -5.54 9.82 -16.01
C ARG A 193 -5.91 8.46 -16.63
N ASP A 194 -5.21 8.05 -17.68
CA ASP A 194 -5.52 6.81 -18.40
C ASP A 194 -5.20 5.57 -17.57
N ARG A 195 -4.05 5.57 -16.87
CA ARG A 195 -3.67 4.45 -16.00
C ARG A 195 -4.48 4.39 -14.71
N ALA A 196 -4.92 5.54 -14.21
CA ALA A 196 -5.84 5.61 -13.10
C ALA A 196 -7.27 5.24 -13.51
N ALA A 197 -7.66 5.48 -14.78
CA ALA A 197 -8.97 5.11 -15.31
C ALA A 197 -9.23 3.60 -15.27
N GLY A 198 -8.22 2.76 -15.47
CA GLY A 198 -8.35 1.30 -15.34
C GLY A 198 -8.87 0.83 -13.96
N TRP A 199 -8.70 1.64 -12.91
CA TRP A 199 -9.30 1.35 -11.62
C TRP A 199 -10.83 1.54 -11.62
N ALA A 200 -11.39 2.33 -12.54
CA ALA A 200 -12.83 2.51 -12.63
C ALA A 200 -13.57 1.23 -13.07
N ASP A 201 -12.92 0.39 -13.88
CA ASP A 201 -13.49 -0.89 -14.31
C ASP A 201 -13.47 -1.95 -13.21
N LEU A 202 -12.76 -1.70 -12.12
CA LEU A 202 -12.57 -2.64 -11.01
C LEU A 202 -13.55 -2.43 -9.85
N THR A 203 -14.50 -1.50 -9.99
CA THR A 203 -15.57 -1.29 -9.00
C THR A 203 -16.88 -0.89 -9.66
N THR A 204 -18.01 -1.31 -9.08
CA THR A 204 -19.34 -0.81 -9.44
C THR A 204 -19.68 0.53 -8.77
N ALA A 205 -18.85 0.94 -7.82
CA ALA A 205 -18.99 2.21 -7.12
C ALA A 205 -18.18 3.33 -7.79
N ARG A 206 -18.10 4.49 -7.15
CA ARG A 206 -17.38 5.65 -7.68
C ARG A 206 -15.86 5.47 -7.58
N THR A 207 -15.14 5.87 -8.64
CA THR A 207 -13.69 6.04 -8.65
C THR A 207 -13.33 7.53 -8.69
N GLU A 208 -12.39 7.93 -7.87
CA GLU A 208 -11.83 9.29 -7.84
C GLU A 208 -10.32 9.25 -7.94
N VAL A 209 -9.75 10.16 -8.71
CA VAL A 209 -8.29 10.33 -8.85
C VAL A 209 -7.87 11.62 -8.18
N ARG A 210 -6.82 11.56 -7.34
CA ARG A 210 -6.20 12.74 -6.74
C ARG A 210 -4.69 12.70 -6.91
N THR A 211 -4.14 13.80 -7.38
CA THR A 211 -2.69 13.99 -7.50
C THR A 211 -2.14 14.86 -6.37
N PHE A 212 -0.88 14.64 -6.03
CA PHE A 212 -0.13 15.38 -5.02
C PHE A 212 1.21 15.83 -5.60
N PRO A 213 1.77 16.95 -5.15
CA PRO A 213 3.14 17.32 -5.51
C PRO A 213 4.13 16.22 -5.07
N GLY A 214 5.04 15.84 -5.97
CA GLY A 214 6.10 14.85 -5.70
C GLY A 214 6.06 13.63 -6.62
N ASP A 215 7.00 12.74 -6.37
CA ASP A 215 7.29 11.51 -7.10
C ASP A 215 6.49 10.30 -6.60
N HIS A 216 7.05 9.10 -6.79
CA HIS A 216 6.43 7.85 -6.32
C HIS A 216 6.16 7.86 -4.81
N PHE A 217 7.08 8.41 -4.00
CA PHE A 217 6.96 8.50 -2.55
C PHE A 217 6.37 9.83 -2.05
N TYR A 218 5.56 10.51 -2.87
CA TYR A 218 4.87 11.76 -2.51
C TYR A 218 4.19 11.72 -1.12
N LEU A 219 3.75 10.53 -0.68
CA LEU A 219 3.07 10.35 0.61
C LEU A 219 4.01 10.56 1.82
N THR A 220 5.31 10.68 1.61
CA THR A 220 6.26 11.04 2.67
C THR A 220 6.30 12.57 2.90
N PRO A 221 6.64 13.41 1.90
CA PRO A 221 6.61 14.87 2.08
C PRO A 221 5.18 15.40 2.22
N GLN A 222 4.17 14.84 1.53
CA GLN A 222 2.78 15.26 1.58
C GLN A 222 1.95 14.52 2.63
N ARG A 223 2.57 13.86 3.59
CA ARG A 223 1.93 12.96 4.58
C ARG A 223 0.66 13.55 5.21
N ARG A 224 0.71 14.80 5.67
CA ARG A 224 -0.43 15.46 6.32
C ARG A 224 -1.62 15.58 5.38
N GLU A 225 -1.39 16.00 4.15
CA GLU A 225 -2.44 16.19 3.14
C GLU A 225 -3.00 14.85 2.65
N VAL A 226 -2.14 13.83 2.51
CA VAL A 226 -2.55 12.46 2.15
C VAL A 226 -3.46 11.89 3.24
N VAL A 227 -3.03 11.92 4.52
CA VAL A 227 -3.84 11.43 5.64
C VAL A 227 -5.15 12.21 5.76
N ALA A 228 -5.13 13.53 5.65
CA ALA A 228 -6.36 14.33 5.66
C ALA A 228 -7.31 13.96 4.51
N THR A 229 -6.76 13.63 3.33
CA THR A 229 -7.56 13.17 2.19
C THR A 229 -8.19 11.80 2.47
N VAL A 230 -7.40 10.85 2.99
CA VAL A 230 -7.88 9.51 3.36
C VAL A 230 -9.02 9.63 4.39
N LEU A 231 -8.82 10.38 5.46
CA LEU A 231 -9.82 10.59 6.51
C LEU A 231 -11.13 11.15 5.95
N ARG A 232 -11.07 12.25 5.19
CA ARG A 232 -12.28 12.87 4.59
C ARG A 232 -13.04 11.93 3.66
N ARG A 233 -12.34 10.96 3.03
CA ARG A 233 -12.98 9.97 2.17
C ARG A 233 -13.49 8.77 2.95
N MET A 234 -12.88 8.42 4.08
CA MET A 234 -13.39 7.40 4.99
C MET A 234 -14.69 7.85 5.64
N ASP A 235 -14.66 9.03 6.22
CA ASP A 235 -15.82 9.71 6.83
C ASP A 235 -15.62 11.23 6.79
N PRO A 236 -16.52 11.99 6.13
CA PRO A 236 -16.41 13.46 6.03
C PRO A 236 -16.39 14.20 7.38
N SER A 237 -16.87 13.59 8.45
CA SER A 237 -16.84 14.17 9.80
C SER A 237 -15.46 14.07 10.48
N LEU A 238 -14.56 13.21 9.95
CA LEU A 238 -13.23 13.03 10.50
C LEU A 238 -12.29 14.17 10.08
N THR A 239 -11.56 14.69 11.05
CA THR A 239 -10.49 15.68 10.84
C THR A 239 -9.17 15.13 11.35
N THR A 240 -8.05 15.66 10.85
CA THR A 240 -6.73 15.28 11.37
C THR A 240 -6.64 15.64 12.85
N GLY A 241 -6.45 14.61 13.69
CA GLY A 241 -6.26 14.78 15.12
C GLY A 241 -4.83 15.19 15.45
N GLY A 242 -4.68 16.08 16.44
CA GLY A 242 -3.40 16.30 17.09
C GLY A 242 -3.27 15.40 18.31
N ARG A 243 -2.83 14.17 18.18
CA ARG A 243 -2.38 13.41 19.35
C ARG A 243 -1.02 13.94 19.76
N THR A 244 -0.95 14.62 20.90
CA THR A 244 0.30 14.78 21.63
C THR A 244 0.66 13.40 22.20
N TRP A 245 1.73 12.82 21.69
CA TRP A 245 2.32 11.63 22.29
C TRP A 245 2.76 11.99 23.71
N PRO A 246 2.37 11.27 24.77
CA PRO A 246 2.92 11.51 26.08
C PRO A 246 4.42 11.31 26.01
N SER A 247 5.18 12.36 26.31
CA SER A 247 6.61 12.27 26.54
C SER A 247 6.77 11.31 27.72
N THR A 248 7.33 10.14 27.46
CA THR A 248 7.74 9.25 28.54
C THR A 248 8.87 9.94 29.31
N PRO A 249 8.82 10.03 30.65
CA PRO A 249 9.87 10.62 31.44
C PRO A 249 11.19 9.84 31.37
#